data_b636016f1e1c7946e54c014328b333d1
#
_entry.id   b636016f1e1c7946e54c014328b333d1
#
_cell.length_a   1.000
_cell.length_b   1.000
_cell.length_c   1.000
_cell.angle_alpha   90.00
_cell.angle_beta   90.00
_cell.angle_gamma   90.00
#
_symmetry.space_group_name_H-M   'P 1'
#
loop_
_entity.id
_entity.type
_entity.pdbx_description
1 polymer ?
#
loop_
_entity_poly.entity_id
_entity_poly.type
_entity_poly.pdbx_seq_one_letter_code
_entity_poly.pdbx_strand_id
1 'polypeptide(L)'
;MGDFPLMTDAGTFISNGAERAIVSQLVRSPGVFYGSSKDRTGKDLFTATMNPNRGAWLEYETDSSDVYYVRIDKNRKLPVTTLLRALGLSTDEQIKQFFGDSEPKINASLEKDITHNTEEGLLEVYRKLRPGEPPTVENSRAHLNNLFFDPRR
;
A
#
# COMPACT_ATOMS: atom_id res chain seq x y z
N MET A 1 -9.63 -2.74 31.38
CA MET A 1 -8.40 -3.48 31.06
C MET A 1 -8.19 -4.49 32.19
N GLY A 2 -7.82 -5.72 31.89
CA GLY A 2 -7.49 -6.72 32.88
C GLY A 2 -6.08 -6.53 33.46
N ASP A 3 -5.72 -7.37 34.42
CA ASP A 3 -4.40 -7.35 35.06
C ASP A 3 -3.34 -7.94 34.12
N PHE A 4 -2.13 -7.37 34.15
CA PHE A 4 -0.98 -7.94 33.46
C PHE A 4 -0.29 -8.95 34.38
N PRO A 5 0.09 -10.13 33.88
CA PRO A 5 0.82 -11.10 34.68
C PRO A 5 2.23 -10.60 35.00
N LEU A 6 2.70 -10.91 36.20
CA LEU A 6 4.09 -10.67 36.57
C LEU A 6 5.01 -11.73 35.95
N MET A 7 6.22 -11.30 35.60
CA MET A 7 7.25 -12.22 35.12
C MET A 7 7.75 -13.12 36.21
N THR A 8 7.86 -14.42 35.94
CA THR A 8 8.47 -15.40 36.87
C THR A 8 9.99 -15.28 36.90
N ASP A 9 10.63 -15.93 37.86
CA ASP A 9 12.09 -15.94 37.94
C ASP A 9 12.77 -16.60 36.72
N ALA A 10 12.05 -17.47 36.02
CA ALA A 10 12.51 -18.10 34.79
C ALA A 10 12.30 -17.23 33.51
N GLY A 11 11.81 -16.00 33.66
CA GLY A 11 11.55 -15.10 32.51
C GLY A 11 10.29 -15.43 31.71
N THR A 12 9.33 -16.09 32.33
CA THR A 12 8.06 -16.49 31.72
C THR A 12 6.87 -15.78 32.36
N PHE A 13 5.71 -15.89 31.71
CA PHE A 13 4.43 -15.34 32.15
C PHE A 13 3.39 -16.45 32.20
N ILE A 14 2.58 -16.47 33.24
CA ILE A 14 1.47 -17.41 33.33
C ILE A 14 0.20 -16.75 32.85
N SER A 15 -0.35 -17.26 31.74
CA SER A 15 -1.57 -16.77 31.13
C SER A 15 -2.52 -17.94 30.86
N ASN A 16 -3.74 -17.84 31.39
CA ASN A 16 -4.75 -18.91 31.29
C ASN A 16 -4.25 -20.29 31.75
N GLY A 17 -3.46 -20.32 32.83
CA GLY A 17 -2.88 -21.55 33.38
C GLY A 17 -1.72 -22.14 32.58
N ALA A 18 -1.28 -21.51 31.51
CA ALA A 18 -0.15 -21.93 30.68
C ALA A 18 1.06 -21.00 30.89
N GLU A 19 2.23 -21.61 31.05
CA GLU A 19 3.49 -20.87 31.07
C GLU A 19 3.91 -20.47 29.66
N ARG A 20 4.12 -19.17 29.45
CA ARG A 20 4.43 -18.60 28.14
C ARG A 20 5.66 -17.70 28.21
N ALA A 21 6.47 -17.72 27.18
CA ALA A 21 7.62 -16.84 27.02
C ALA A 21 7.40 -15.87 25.85
N ILE A 22 7.88 -14.64 26.02
CA ILE A 22 7.93 -13.66 24.93
C ILE A 22 9.21 -13.90 24.13
N VAL A 23 9.05 -14.17 22.85
CA VAL A 23 10.17 -14.41 21.93
C VAL A 23 10.32 -13.20 21.01
N SER A 24 11.55 -12.67 20.93
CA SER A 24 11.87 -11.59 19.98
C SER A 24 11.79 -12.11 18.54
N GLN A 25 11.12 -11.34 17.68
CA GLN A 25 11.02 -11.65 16.26
C GLN A 25 11.78 -10.60 15.46
N LEU A 26 12.54 -11.07 14.45
CA LEU A 26 13.16 -10.18 13.49
C LEU A 26 12.09 -9.61 12.56
N VAL A 27 12.09 -8.30 12.42
CA VAL A 27 11.24 -7.60 11.47
C VAL A 27 12.09 -7.07 10.32
N ARG A 28 11.47 -6.92 9.14
CA ARG A 28 12.15 -6.32 8.00
C ARG A 28 12.41 -4.85 8.27
N SER A 29 13.64 -4.39 7.96
CA SER A 29 14.00 -2.98 8.11
C SER A 29 13.13 -2.08 7.22
N PRO A 30 12.89 -0.81 7.61
CA PRO A 30 12.31 0.16 6.71
C PRO A 30 13.14 0.33 5.44
N GLY A 31 12.48 0.51 4.31
CA GLY A 31 13.15 0.68 3.02
C GLY A 31 12.31 0.22 1.84
N VAL A 32 12.91 0.20 0.67
CA VAL A 32 12.31 -0.30 -0.57
C VAL A 32 13.03 -1.58 -0.98
N PHE A 33 12.26 -2.63 -1.22
CA PHE A 33 12.76 -3.94 -1.61
C PHE A 33 12.25 -4.27 -3.01
N TYR A 34 13.15 -4.60 -3.91
CA TYR A 34 12.85 -4.95 -5.28
C TYR A 34 12.87 -6.46 -5.46
N GLY A 35 11.96 -6.95 -6.29
CA GLY A 35 11.88 -8.36 -6.66
C GLY A 35 11.53 -8.52 -8.13
N SER A 36 11.79 -9.70 -8.65
CA SER A 36 11.35 -10.10 -9.98
C SER A 36 10.82 -11.52 -9.95
N SER A 37 9.81 -11.79 -10.77
CA SER A 37 9.24 -13.11 -10.99
C SER A 37 8.95 -13.31 -12.47
N LYS A 38 8.81 -14.55 -12.91
CA LYS A 38 8.42 -14.84 -14.28
C LYS A 38 6.95 -15.23 -14.36
N ASP A 39 6.27 -14.68 -15.34
CA ASP A 39 4.92 -15.08 -15.69
C ASP A 39 4.93 -16.48 -16.38
N ARG A 40 3.75 -17.06 -16.54
CA ARG A 40 3.57 -18.34 -17.26
C ARG A 40 4.13 -18.34 -18.68
N THR A 41 4.21 -17.17 -19.30
CA THR A 41 4.78 -16.96 -20.65
C THR A 41 6.29 -16.73 -20.63
N GLY A 42 6.93 -16.70 -19.47
CA GLY A 42 8.37 -16.42 -19.32
C GLY A 42 8.73 -14.93 -19.27
N LYS A 43 7.75 -14.03 -19.32
CA LYS A 43 7.96 -12.58 -19.20
C LYS A 43 8.34 -12.21 -17.77
N ASP A 44 9.35 -11.35 -17.64
CA ASP A 44 9.77 -10.84 -16.34
C ASP A 44 8.77 -9.81 -15.80
N LEU A 45 8.26 -10.06 -14.60
CA LEU A 45 7.40 -9.18 -13.84
C LEU A 45 8.20 -8.61 -12.66
N PHE A 46 8.16 -7.32 -12.50
CA PHE A 46 8.89 -6.62 -11.44
C PHE A 46 7.96 -6.20 -10.31
N THR A 47 8.48 -6.29 -9.10
CA THR A 47 7.79 -5.85 -7.90
C THR A 47 8.68 -4.94 -7.08
N ALA A 48 8.08 -4.00 -6.38
CA ALA A 48 8.76 -3.15 -5.42
C ALA A 48 7.87 -3.00 -4.17
N THR A 49 8.41 -3.35 -3.02
CA THR A 49 7.70 -3.21 -1.75
C THR A 49 8.32 -2.09 -0.94
N MET A 50 7.55 -1.07 -0.67
CA MET A 50 7.94 0.03 0.21
C MET A 50 7.46 -0.29 1.63
N ASN A 51 8.42 -0.54 2.52
CA ASN A 51 8.17 -0.77 3.93
C ASN A 51 8.52 0.51 4.72
N PRO A 52 7.54 1.25 5.26
CA PRO A 52 7.81 2.41 6.08
C PRO A 52 8.29 2.00 7.48
N ASN A 53 8.90 2.91 8.20
CA ASN A 53 9.21 2.69 9.61
C ASN A 53 7.93 2.45 10.42
N ARG A 54 6.88 3.20 10.10
CA ARG A 54 5.56 3.10 10.72
C ARG A 54 4.49 3.55 9.74
N GLY A 55 3.46 2.73 9.52
CA GLY A 55 2.37 3.04 8.60
C GLY A 55 2.09 1.94 7.60
N ALA A 56 1.35 2.28 6.56
CA ALA A 56 0.89 1.35 5.53
C ALA A 56 2.02 0.93 4.58
N TRP A 57 2.04 -0.33 4.21
CA TRP A 57 2.93 -0.86 3.18
C TRP A 57 2.39 -0.54 1.80
N LEU A 58 3.29 -0.21 0.88
CA LEU A 58 2.98 -0.05 -0.54
C LEU A 58 3.70 -1.14 -1.33
N GLU A 59 2.93 -1.96 -2.01
CA GLU A 59 3.45 -3.01 -2.89
C GLU A 59 3.14 -2.64 -4.33
N TYR A 60 4.16 -2.38 -5.12
CA TYR A 60 4.06 -2.10 -6.54
C TYR A 60 4.33 -3.36 -7.34
N GLU A 61 3.51 -3.64 -8.33
CA GLU A 61 3.68 -4.80 -9.22
C GLU A 61 3.44 -4.43 -10.68
N THR A 62 4.18 -5.06 -11.58
CA THR A 62 3.93 -4.98 -13.02
C THR A 62 3.10 -6.19 -13.43
N ASP A 63 2.06 -5.97 -14.22
CA ASP A 63 1.23 -7.05 -14.78
C ASP A 63 1.79 -7.52 -16.15
N SER A 64 1.31 -8.67 -16.62
CA SER A 64 1.62 -9.22 -17.95
C SER A 64 1.25 -8.29 -19.11
N SER A 65 0.28 -7.39 -18.90
CA SER A 65 -0.13 -6.34 -19.84
C SER A 65 0.66 -5.03 -19.72
N ASP A 66 1.81 -5.03 -19.03
CA ASP A 66 2.67 -3.86 -18.80
C ASP A 66 2.01 -2.70 -18.03
N VAL A 67 1.01 -3.00 -17.25
CA VAL A 67 0.36 -2.02 -16.37
C VAL A 67 1.00 -2.06 -14.98
N TYR A 68 1.29 -0.89 -14.42
CA TYR A 68 1.72 -0.76 -13.04
C TYR A 68 0.51 -0.75 -12.10
N TYR A 69 0.54 -1.65 -11.13
CA TYR A 69 -0.45 -1.72 -10.06
C TYR A 69 0.20 -1.43 -8.70
N VAL A 70 -0.61 -0.97 -7.77
CA VAL A 70 -0.23 -0.77 -6.38
C VAL A 70 -1.25 -1.44 -5.46
N ARG A 71 -0.74 -2.02 -4.37
CA ARG A 71 -1.55 -2.50 -3.24
C ARG A 71 -1.18 -1.71 -2.00
N ILE A 72 -2.17 -1.35 -1.23
CA ILE A 72 -2.01 -0.67 0.05
C ILE A 72 -2.42 -1.67 1.13
N ASP A 73 -1.48 -2.05 2.01
CA ASP A 73 -1.73 -3.00 3.12
C ASP A 73 -2.41 -4.31 2.68
N LYS A 74 -1.94 -4.92 1.60
CA LYS A 74 -2.48 -6.19 1.06
C LYS A 74 -3.94 -6.13 0.55
N ASN A 75 -4.49 -4.95 0.41
CA ASN A 75 -5.81 -4.77 -0.19
C ASN A 75 -5.80 -5.07 -1.70
N ARG A 76 -6.95 -4.94 -2.34
CA ARG A 76 -7.08 -5.15 -3.79
C ARG A 76 -6.18 -4.18 -4.55
N LYS A 77 -5.56 -4.67 -5.62
CA LYS A 77 -4.71 -3.85 -6.48
C LYS A 77 -5.53 -2.79 -7.23
N LEU A 78 -4.90 -1.66 -7.44
CA LEU A 78 -5.43 -0.56 -8.25
C LEU A 78 -4.31 -0.03 -9.15
N PRO A 79 -4.63 0.62 -10.29
CA PRO A 79 -3.63 1.24 -11.13
C PRO A 79 -2.82 2.27 -10.35
N VAL A 80 -1.51 2.29 -10.54
CA VAL A 80 -0.63 3.24 -9.82
C VAL A 80 -1.02 4.70 -10.10
N THR A 81 -1.53 4.99 -11.29
CA THR A 81 -1.99 6.32 -11.68
C THR A 81 -3.16 6.81 -10.84
N THR A 82 -4.07 5.92 -10.43
CA THR A 82 -5.15 6.27 -9.50
C THR A 82 -4.60 6.75 -8.16
N LEU A 83 -3.59 6.09 -7.61
CA LEU A 83 -2.93 6.53 -6.38
C LEU A 83 -2.20 7.87 -6.59
N LEU A 84 -1.50 8.04 -7.71
CA LEU A 84 -0.81 9.30 -8.02
C LEU A 84 -1.79 10.48 -8.13
N ARG A 85 -2.95 10.27 -8.72
CA ARG A 85 -4.02 11.30 -8.75
C ARG A 85 -4.53 11.62 -7.36
N ALA A 86 -4.75 10.61 -6.53
CA ALA A 86 -5.15 10.80 -5.14
C ALA A 86 -4.12 11.58 -4.32
N LEU A 87 -2.84 11.46 -4.65
CA LEU A 87 -1.73 12.19 -3.99
C LEU A 87 -1.49 13.60 -4.56
N GLY A 88 -2.18 13.98 -5.65
CA GLY A 88 -2.13 15.35 -6.16
C GLY A 88 -1.78 15.53 -7.64
N LEU A 89 -1.31 14.48 -8.34
CA LEU A 89 -1.09 14.53 -9.80
C LEU A 89 -2.43 14.33 -10.52
N SER A 90 -3.18 15.41 -10.70
CA SER A 90 -4.58 15.35 -11.12
C SER A 90 -4.77 14.94 -12.57
N THR A 91 -3.99 15.47 -13.49
CA THR A 91 -4.16 15.27 -14.94
C THR A 91 -3.17 14.27 -15.52
N ASP A 92 -3.53 13.72 -16.70
CA ASP A 92 -2.65 12.81 -17.44
C ASP A 92 -1.34 13.51 -17.84
N GLU A 93 -1.42 14.78 -18.20
CA GLU A 93 -0.26 15.60 -18.57
C GLU A 93 0.72 15.74 -17.40
N GLN A 94 0.22 15.96 -16.19
CA GLN A 94 1.05 16.05 -14.99
C GLN A 94 1.78 14.74 -14.72
N ILE A 95 1.09 13.60 -14.86
CA ILE A 95 1.70 12.28 -14.69
C ILE A 95 2.76 12.03 -15.77
N LYS A 96 2.46 12.32 -17.04
CA LYS A 96 3.40 12.18 -18.16
C LYS A 96 4.62 13.08 -18.00
N GLN A 97 4.43 14.30 -17.51
CA GLN A 97 5.54 15.21 -17.23
C GLN A 97 6.52 14.65 -16.20
N PHE A 98 6.01 13.90 -15.21
CA PHE A 98 6.83 13.27 -14.18
C PHE A 98 7.64 12.07 -14.68
N PHE A 99 7.03 11.22 -15.49
CA PHE A 99 7.61 9.94 -15.95
C PHE A 99 8.14 9.95 -17.37
N GLY A 100 7.84 11.01 -18.15
CA GLY A 100 8.14 11.10 -19.57
C GLY A 100 6.97 10.63 -20.46
N ASP A 101 6.78 11.32 -21.59
CA ASP A 101 5.68 11.04 -22.51
C ASP A 101 5.80 9.70 -23.24
N SER A 102 7.00 9.14 -23.30
CA SER A 102 7.30 7.92 -24.04
C SER A 102 7.32 6.65 -23.20
N GLU A 103 7.01 6.74 -21.91
CA GLU A 103 6.99 5.54 -21.04
C GLU A 103 5.74 4.67 -21.30
N PRO A 104 5.89 3.52 -22.00
CA PRO A 104 4.74 2.75 -22.45
C PRO A 104 3.93 2.14 -21.30
N LYS A 105 4.57 1.81 -20.19
CA LYS A 105 3.90 1.21 -19.01
C LYS A 105 3.06 2.21 -18.25
N ILE A 106 3.48 3.47 -18.20
CA ILE A 106 2.68 4.55 -17.63
C ILE A 106 1.47 4.84 -18.54
N ASN A 107 1.65 4.88 -19.85
CA ASN A 107 0.55 5.05 -20.78
C ASN A 107 -0.48 3.91 -20.69
N ALA A 108 -0.02 2.66 -20.60
CA ALA A 108 -0.90 1.51 -20.40
C ALA A 108 -1.65 1.59 -19.04
N SER A 109 -1.00 2.09 -18.00
CA SER A 109 -1.61 2.30 -16.69
C SER A 109 -2.68 3.40 -16.73
N LEU A 110 -2.45 4.48 -17.47
CA LEU A 110 -3.43 5.55 -17.69
C LEU A 110 -4.66 5.06 -18.44
N GLU A 111 -4.51 4.18 -19.42
CA GLU A 111 -5.63 3.57 -20.15
C GLU A 111 -6.51 2.68 -19.26
N LYS A 112 -5.93 2.04 -18.23
CA LYS A 112 -6.65 1.22 -17.25
C LYS A 112 -7.26 2.04 -16.12
N ASP A 113 -6.84 3.27 -15.95
CA ASP A 113 -7.34 4.17 -14.91
C ASP A 113 -8.69 4.76 -15.35
N ILE A 114 -9.70 4.56 -14.50
CA ILE A 114 -11.05 5.09 -14.70
C ILE A 114 -11.24 6.48 -14.11
N THR A 115 -10.22 7.00 -13.42
CA THR A 115 -10.28 8.30 -12.75
C THR A 115 -9.65 9.39 -13.62
N HIS A 116 -10.11 10.63 -13.47
CA HIS A 116 -9.68 11.76 -14.30
C HIS A 116 -9.11 12.95 -13.53
N ASN A 117 -9.31 12.96 -12.22
CA ASN A 117 -8.82 14.03 -11.34
C ASN A 117 -8.50 13.51 -9.94
N THR A 118 -7.97 14.38 -9.09
CA THR A 118 -7.60 14.06 -7.71
C THR A 118 -8.79 13.57 -6.88
N GLU A 119 -9.95 14.17 -7.04
CA GLU A 119 -11.15 13.81 -6.26
C GLU A 119 -11.63 12.40 -6.62
N GLU A 120 -11.72 12.08 -7.90
CA GLU A 120 -12.08 10.73 -8.37
C GLU A 120 -11.04 9.70 -7.92
N GLY A 121 -9.75 10.04 -7.97
CA GLY A 121 -8.67 9.20 -7.49
C GLY A 121 -8.80 8.90 -6.00
N LEU A 122 -9.10 9.90 -5.18
CA LEU A 122 -9.35 9.73 -3.74
C LEU A 122 -10.53 8.81 -3.47
N LEU A 123 -11.63 9.00 -4.18
CA LEU A 123 -12.84 8.18 -4.02
C LEU A 123 -12.58 6.71 -4.40
N GLU A 124 -11.87 6.48 -5.49
CA GLU A 124 -11.56 5.12 -5.96
C GLU A 124 -10.61 4.39 -5.00
N VAL A 125 -9.58 5.06 -4.50
CA VAL A 125 -8.68 4.51 -3.48
C VAL A 125 -9.47 4.15 -2.22
N TYR A 126 -10.36 5.01 -1.76
CA TYR A 126 -11.18 4.76 -0.59
C TYR A 126 -12.11 3.56 -0.77
N ARG A 127 -12.74 3.41 -1.94
CA ARG A 127 -13.57 2.22 -2.26
C ARG A 127 -12.78 0.92 -2.18
N LYS A 128 -11.52 0.92 -2.61
CA LYS A 128 -10.65 -0.26 -2.55
C LYS A 128 -10.21 -0.59 -1.14
N LEU A 129 -9.96 0.43 -0.32
CA LEU A 129 -9.51 0.26 1.06
C LEU A 129 -10.65 -0.09 2.02
N ARG A 130 -11.83 0.50 1.80
CA ARG A 130 -13.02 0.32 2.64
C ARG A 130 -14.26 0.01 1.81
N PRO A 131 -14.35 -1.21 1.27
CA PRO A 131 -15.53 -1.62 0.52
C PRO A 131 -16.77 -1.62 1.43
N GLY A 132 -17.87 -1.07 0.92
CA GLY A 132 -19.15 -1.00 1.64
C GLY A 132 -19.41 0.30 2.41
N GLU A 133 -18.40 1.16 2.58
CA GLU A 133 -18.63 2.50 3.12
C GLU A 133 -18.88 3.50 1.98
N PRO A 134 -19.83 4.45 2.14
CA PRO A 134 -20.06 5.48 1.12
C PRO A 134 -18.84 6.41 1.04
N PRO A 135 -18.19 6.54 -0.14
CA PRO A 135 -17.01 7.37 -0.29
C PRO A 135 -17.39 8.85 -0.34
N THR A 136 -16.69 9.66 0.43
CA THR A 136 -16.72 11.14 0.32
C THR A 136 -15.30 11.65 0.16
N VAL A 137 -15.11 12.79 -0.49
CA VAL A 137 -13.78 13.38 -0.72
C VAL A 137 -13.06 13.67 0.59
N GLU A 138 -13.78 14.20 1.56
CA GLU A 138 -13.21 14.53 2.88
C GLU A 138 -12.76 13.29 3.65
N ASN A 139 -13.61 12.26 3.72
CA ASN A 139 -13.28 11.00 4.39
C ASN A 139 -12.13 10.27 3.70
N SER A 140 -12.11 10.29 2.38
CA SER A 140 -11.05 9.67 1.57
C SER A 140 -9.70 10.35 1.81
N ARG A 141 -9.68 11.67 1.82
CA ARG A 141 -8.47 12.46 2.10
C ARG A 141 -7.97 12.25 3.53
N ALA A 142 -8.87 12.29 4.51
CA ALA A 142 -8.53 12.04 5.90
C ALA A 142 -7.97 10.62 6.10
N HIS A 143 -8.56 9.62 5.43
CA HIS A 143 -8.08 8.24 5.50
C HIS A 143 -6.68 8.07 4.92
N LEU A 144 -6.39 8.64 3.75
CA LEU A 144 -5.05 8.63 3.15
C LEU A 144 -4.02 9.36 4.02
N ASN A 145 -4.37 10.51 4.57
CA ASN A 145 -3.49 11.23 5.49
C ASN A 145 -3.16 10.40 6.72
N ASN A 146 -4.14 9.71 7.29
CA ASN A 146 -3.93 8.84 8.45
C ASN A 146 -3.07 7.62 8.12
N LEU A 147 -3.14 7.10 6.90
CA LEU A 147 -2.34 5.94 6.49
C LEU A 147 -0.87 6.29 6.26
N PHE A 148 -0.59 7.43 5.64
CA PHE A 148 0.76 7.74 5.14
C PHE A 148 1.44 8.90 5.86
N PHE A 149 0.71 9.85 6.41
CA PHE A 149 1.24 11.13 6.87
C PHE A 149 0.88 11.47 8.32
N ASP A 150 0.25 10.59 9.07
CA ASP A 150 -0.08 10.86 10.48
C ASP A 150 1.19 10.81 11.34
N PRO A 151 1.60 11.95 11.94
CA PRO A 151 2.82 12.01 12.75
C PRO A 151 2.73 11.21 14.06
N ARG A 152 1.53 10.75 14.41
CA ARG A 152 1.31 9.95 15.63
C ARG A 152 1.47 8.45 15.40
N ARG A 153 1.69 8.04 14.17
CA ARG A 153 1.96 6.64 13.80
C ARG A 153 3.44 6.32 13.79
#